data_20f0ff9d8bd0e39350ea378771f64fd0
#
_entry.id   20f0ff9d8bd0e39350ea378771f64fd0
#
_cell.length_a   1.000
_cell.length_b   1.000
_cell.length_c   1.000
_cell.angle_alpha   90.00
_cell.angle_beta   90.00
_cell.angle_gamma   90.00
#
_symmetry.space_group_name_H-M   'P 1'
#
loop_
_entity.id
_entity.type
_entity.pdbx_description
1 polymer ?
#
loop_
_entity_poly.entity_id
_entity_poly.type
_entity_poly.pdbx_seq_one_letter_code
_entity_poly.pdbx_strand_id
1 'polypeptide(L)'
;MKFDDEAVQRAVETLRRGGLVAIPTETVYGLAADASHGEGVAGIFAAKGRPQFNPLIAHVSGIAMAERYVTFDPLSRRLAELFWPGPLTIVLPLKDHQETDRPIHPLVTAGLSTLAIRMPHGRVQEVITALDSPVAAP
;
A
#
# COMPACT_ATOMS: atom_id res chain seq x y z
N MET A 1 -16.35 -9.25 -11.80
CA MET A 1 -16.81 -8.56 -10.56
C MET A 1 -16.59 -7.07 -10.71
N LYS A 2 -17.63 -6.29 -10.47
CA LYS A 2 -17.50 -4.83 -10.45
C LYS A 2 -17.00 -4.37 -9.09
N PHE A 3 -16.07 -3.44 -9.09
CA PHE A 3 -15.58 -2.80 -7.87
C PHE A 3 -16.45 -1.57 -7.58
N ASP A 4 -17.70 -1.81 -7.18
CA ASP A 4 -18.70 -0.78 -6.91
C ASP A 4 -18.61 -0.25 -5.47
N ASP A 5 -19.52 0.66 -5.09
CA ASP A 5 -19.53 1.29 -3.76
C ASP A 5 -19.61 0.29 -2.63
N GLU A 6 -20.42 -0.74 -2.80
CA GLU A 6 -20.57 -1.81 -1.81
C GLU A 6 -19.28 -2.62 -1.67
N ALA A 7 -18.62 -2.91 -2.80
CA ALA A 7 -17.36 -3.63 -2.80
C ALA A 7 -16.26 -2.81 -2.12
N VAL A 8 -16.21 -1.49 -2.35
CA VAL A 8 -15.28 -0.59 -1.66
C VAL A 8 -15.48 -0.67 -0.16
N GLN A 9 -16.73 -0.60 0.30
CA GLN A 9 -17.05 -0.61 1.73
C GLN A 9 -16.66 -1.94 2.38
N ARG A 10 -16.97 -3.06 1.72
CA ARG A 10 -16.59 -4.38 2.19
C ARG A 10 -15.08 -4.58 2.22
N ALA A 11 -14.37 -4.04 1.23
CA ALA A 11 -12.92 -4.09 1.20
C ALA A 11 -12.31 -3.37 2.40
N VAL A 12 -12.78 -2.16 2.71
CA VAL A 12 -12.31 -1.39 3.87
C VAL A 12 -12.51 -2.18 5.17
N GLU A 13 -13.69 -2.74 5.37
CA GLU A 13 -14.01 -3.51 6.57
C GLU A 13 -13.12 -4.76 6.70
N THR A 14 -12.92 -5.47 5.59
CA THR A 14 -12.08 -6.66 5.57
C THR A 14 -10.64 -6.32 5.90
N LEU A 15 -10.11 -5.26 5.28
CA LEU A 15 -8.73 -4.83 5.51
C LEU A 15 -8.50 -4.40 6.97
N ARG A 16 -9.45 -3.68 7.56
CA ARG A 16 -9.35 -3.25 8.97
C ARG A 16 -9.27 -4.42 9.94
N ARG A 17 -9.90 -5.55 9.60
CA ARG A 17 -9.87 -6.75 10.43
C ARG A 17 -8.65 -7.62 10.21
N GLY A 18 -7.75 -7.20 9.32
CA GLY A 18 -6.57 -8.00 8.97
C GLY A 18 -6.82 -9.05 7.92
N GLY A 19 -7.94 -8.95 7.21
CA GLY A 19 -8.24 -9.82 6.08
C GLY A 19 -7.54 -9.39 4.82
N LEU A 20 -7.60 -10.24 3.78
CA LEU A 20 -7.04 -9.99 2.49
C LEU A 20 -8.14 -9.66 1.47
N VAL A 21 -7.83 -8.75 0.56
CA VAL A 21 -8.76 -8.33 -0.49
C VAL A 21 -8.05 -8.36 -1.84
N ALA A 22 -8.69 -8.90 -2.85
CA ALA A 22 -8.19 -8.79 -4.22
C ALA A 22 -8.56 -7.39 -4.74
N ILE A 23 -7.54 -6.60 -5.07
CA ILE A 23 -7.72 -5.26 -5.62
C ILE A 23 -7.35 -5.24 -7.10
N PRO A 24 -8.02 -4.39 -7.92
CA PRO A 24 -7.61 -4.25 -9.32
C PRO A 24 -6.27 -3.53 -9.40
N THR A 25 -5.36 -4.08 -10.20
CA THR A 25 -4.09 -3.43 -10.53
C THR A 25 -4.09 -3.09 -12.03
N GLU A 26 -2.97 -2.60 -12.55
CA GLU A 26 -2.87 -2.18 -13.95
C GLU A 26 -3.15 -3.33 -14.94
N THR A 27 -2.82 -4.57 -14.57
CA THR A 27 -2.95 -5.71 -15.46
C THR A 27 -3.85 -6.83 -14.93
N VAL A 28 -3.84 -7.08 -13.61
CA VAL A 28 -4.55 -8.20 -12.97
C VAL A 28 -5.03 -7.76 -11.59
N TYR A 29 -5.82 -8.59 -10.92
CA TYR A 29 -6.14 -8.39 -9.52
C TYR A 29 -4.96 -8.82 -8.65
N GLY A 30 -4.60 -7.98 -7.68
CA GLY A 30 -3.55 -8.26 -6.71
C GLY A 30 -4.14 -8.47 -5.31
N LEU A 31 -3.53 -9.38 -4.55
CA LEU A 31 -3.95 -9.63 -3.18
C LEU A 31 -3.35 -8.57 -2.26
N ALA A 32 -4.18 -7.89 -1.49
CA ALA A 32 -3.77 -6.76 -0.67
C ALA A 32 -4.18 -6.91 0.79
N ALA A 33 -3.40 -6.28 1.68
CA ALA A 33 -3.69 -6.18 3.10
C ALA A 33 -3.46 -4.74 3.56
N ASP A 34 -4.02 -4.38 4.73
CA ASP A 34 -3.68 -3.13 5.40
C ASP A 34 -2.19 -3.16 5.76
N ALA A 35 -1.42 -2.21 5.24
CA ALA A 35 0.03 -2.18 5.42
C ALA A 35 0.46 -2.00 6.89
N SER A 36 -0.43 -1.56 7.76
CA SER A 36 -0.18 -1.40 9.19
C SER A 36 -0.56 -2.65 10.01
N HIS A 37 -1.22 -3.63 9.40
CA HIS A 37 -1.77 -4.78 10.09
C HIS A 37 -0.90 -6.02 9.91
N GLY A 38 -0.20 -6.44 10.97
CA GLY A 38 0.76 -7.52 10.90
C GLY A 38 0.20 -8.85 10.41
N GLU A 39 -0.97 -9.27 10.92
CA GLU A 39 -1.61 -10.52 10.48
C GLU A 39 -2.03 -10.46 9.02
N GLY A 40 -2.54 -9.30 8.57
CA GLY A 40 -2.93 -9.10 7.18
C GLY A 40 -1.74 -9.22 6.26
N VAL A 41 -0.65 -8.52 6.57
CA VAL A 41 0.57 -8.56 5.76
C VAL A 41 1.17 -9.97 5.75
N ALA A 42 1.24 -10.63 6.90
CA ALA A 42 1.73 -12.01 6.99
C ALA A 42 0.87 -12.95 6.13
N GLY A 43 -0.43 -12.71 6.07
CA GLY A 43 -1.36 -13.47 5.26
C GLY A 43 -1.06 -13.41 3.77
N ILE A 44 -0.56 -12.28 3.26
CA ILE A 44 -0.14 -12.16 1.85
C ILE A 44 1.01 -13.13 1.56
N PHE A 45 2.04 -13.11 2.41
CA PHE A 45 3.19 -13.98 2.22
C PHE A 45 2.79 -15.46 2.27
N ALA A 46 1.92 -15.83 3.20
CA ALA A 46 1.43 -17.20 3.32
C ALA A 46 0.60 -17.62 2.10
N ALA A 47 -0.34 -16.77 1.67
CA ALA A 47 -1.25 -17.08 0.57
C ALA A 47 -0.53 -17.19 -0.77
N LYS A 48 0.53 -16.41 -0.96
CA LYS A 48 1.30 -16.37 -2.22
C LYS A 48 2.50 -17.31 -2.20
N GLY A 49 2.84 -17.92 -1.06
CA GLY A 49 4.08 -18.66 -0.93
C GLY A 49 5.32 -17.78 -1.13
N ARG A 50 5.18 -16.48 -0.87
CA ARG A 50 6.22 -15.48 -1.10
C ARG A 50 7.21 -15.48 0.05
N PRO A 51 8.52 -15.52 -0.22
CA PRO A 51 9.52 -15.39 0.85
C PRO A 51 9.43 -14.03 1.55
N GLN A 52 9.51 -14.04 2.88
CA GLN A 52 9.36 -12.81 3.69
C GLN A 52 10.48 -11.79 3.49
N PHE A 53 11.58 -12.18 2.85
CA PHE A 53 12.64 -11.23 2.51
C PHE A 53 12.37 -10.42 1.24
N ASN A 54 11.28 -10.71 0.51
CA ASN A 54 10.86 -9.94 -0.67
C ASN A 54 9.85 -8.88 -0.24
N PRO A 55 10.22 -7.58 -0.27
CA PRO A 55 9.30 -6.55 0.18
C PRO A 55 8.06 -6.41 -0.69
N LEU A 56 7.01 -5.88 -0.09
CA LEU A 56 5.76 -5.56 -0.77
C LEU A 56 5.74 -4.08 -1.17
N ILE A 57 4.80 -3.71 -2.01
CA ILE A 57 4.60 -2.32 -2.44
C ILE A 57 3.48 -1.71 -1.61
N ALA A 58 3.72 -0.55 -1.01
CA ALA A 58 2.69 0.22 -0.33
C ALA A 58 1.94 1.07 -1.36
N HIS A 59 0.64 0.86 -1.47
CA HIS A 59 -0.21 1.61 -2.38
C HIS A 59 -0.88 2.73 -1.59
N VAL A 60 -0.68 3.97 -2.02
CA VAL A 60 -1.13 5.17 -1.32
C VAL A 60 -2.18 5.93 -2.12
N SER A 61 -2.93 6.80 -1.43
CA SER A 61 -3.94 7.64 -2.07
C SER A 61 -3.38 8.93 -2.67
N GLY A 62 -2.11 9.23 -2.43
CA GLY A 62 -1.43 10.40 -2.95
C GLY A 62 -0.14 10.71 -2.23
N ILE A 63 0.52 11.77 -2.68
CA ILE A 63 1.80 12.21 -2.10
C ILE A 63 1.63 12.58 -0.62
N ALA A 64 0.54 13.23 -0.25
CA ALA A 64 0.29 13.62 1.13
C ALA A 64 0.27 12.42 2.09
N MET A 65 -0.39 11.34 1.70
CA MET A 65 -0.36 10.11 2.49
C MET A 65 1.04 9.52 2.53
N ALA A 66 1.71 9.44 1.39
CA ALA A 66 3.07 8.89 1.30
C ALA A 66 4.05 9.62 2.23
N GLU A 67 3.92 10.93 2.35
CA GLU A 67 4.81 11.75 3.20
C GLU A 67 4.71 11.43 4.70
N ARG A 68 3.65 10.76 5.12
CA ARG A 68 3.55 10.28 6.51
C ARG A 68 4.59 9.20 6.81
N TYR A 69 5.06 8.49 5.80
CA TYR A 69 5.86 7.28 5.94
C TYR A 69 7.27 7.41 5.40
N VAL A 70 7.47 8.21 4.36
CA VAL A 70 8.74 8.30 3.63
C VAL A 70 9.18 9.74 3.42
N THR A 71 10.46 9.90 3.13
CA THR A 71 11.06 11.21 2.82
C THR A 71 11.30 11.30 1.31
N PHE A 72 10.63 12.26 0.66
CA PHE A 72 10.87 12.56 -0.74
C PHE A 72 12.06 13.49 -0.89
N ASP A 73 12.91 13.25 -1.91
CA ASP A 73 13.84 14.25 -2.39
C ASP A 73 13.20 15.02 -3.57
N PRO A 74 13.81 16.11 -4.06
CA PRO A 74 13.21 16.90 -5.15
C PRO A 74 12.94 16.10 -6.41
N LEU A 75 13.81 15.16 -6.77
CA LEU A 75 13.62 14.34 -7.98
C LEU A 75 12.47 13.36 -7.81
N SER A 76 12.42 12.62 -6.71
CA SER A 76 11.36 11.63 -6.49
C SER A 76 10.00 12.30 -6.36
N ARG A 77 9.93 13.46 -5.72
CA ARG A 77 8.69 14.23 -5.64
C ARG A 77 8.21 14.66 -7.02
N ARG A 78 9.12 15.12 -7.86
CA ARG A 78 8.79 15.51 -9.24
C ARG A 78 8.28 14.33 -10.05
N LEU A 79 8.90 13.17 -9.91
CA LEU A 79 8.46 11.95 -10.59
C LEU A 79 7.06 11.55 -10.16
N ALA A 80 6.78 11.61 -8.86
CA ALA A 80 5.44 11.32 -8.33
C ALA A 80 4.41 12.30 -8.88
N GLU A 81 4.71 13.59 -8.88
CA GLU A 81 3.81 14.63 -9.42
C GLU A 81 3.50 14.42 -10.90
N LEU A 82 4.47 13.94 -11.68
CA LEU A 82 4.31 13.74 -13.11
C LEU A 82 3.61 12.42 -13.47
N PHE A 83 3.87 11.35 -12.72
CA PHE A 83 3.47 10.00 -13.11
C PHE A 83 2.45 9.33 -12.21
N TRP A 84 2.16 9.87 -11.05
CA TRP A 84 1.10 9.35 -10.19
C TRP A 84 -0.22 10.07 -10.46
N PRO A 85 -1.34 9.35 -10.48
CA PRO A 85 -1.48 7.90 -10.35
C PRO A 85 -0.99 7.15 -11.58
N GLY A 86 -0.48 5.94 -11.36
CA GLY A 86 0.04 5.11 -12.45
C GLY A 86 0.94 3.99 -11.95
N PRO A 87 1.59 3.26 -12.89
CA PRO A 87 2.38 2.08 -12.54
C PRO A 87 3.76 2.38 -11.95
N LEU A 88 4.15 3.64 -11.85
CA LEU A 88 5.47 3.99 -11.33
C LEU A 88 5.59 3.68 -9.84
N THR A 89 6.51 2.79 -9.49
CA THR A 89 6.90 2.51 -8.11
C THR A 89 8.17 3.25 -7.78
N ILE A 90 8.17 3.97 -6.66
CA ILE A 90 9.35 4.72 -6.18
C ILE A 90 9.77 4.11 -4.85
N VAL A 91 11.07 3.87 -4.69
CA VAL A 91 11.64 3.36 -3.44
C VAL A 91 12.28 4.53 -2.70
N LEU A 92 11.81 4.80 -1.49
CA LEU A 92 12.23 5.96 -0.71
C LEU A 92 12.61 5.57 0.72
N PRO A 93 13.44 6.38 1.39
CA PRO A 93 13.77 6.14 2.79
C PRO A 93 12.52 6.19 3.67
N LEU A 94 12.37 5.17 4.52
CA LEU A 94 11.31 5.11 5.51
C LEU A 94 11.65 6.08 6.64
N LYS A 95 10.67 6.86 7.09
CA LYS A 95 10.87 7.76 8.24
C LYS A 95 11.05 6.96 9.52
N ASP A 96 11.97 7.40 10.38
CA ASP A 96 12.17 6.81 11.71
C ASP A 96 10.92 7.00 12.57
N HIS A 97 10.30 8.18 12.45
CA HIS A 97 9.04 8.51 13.14
C HIS A 97 7.97 8.79 12.08
N GLN A 98 7.10 7.81 11.88
CA GLN A 98 6.01 7.94 10.92
C GLN A 98 4.87 8.78 11.54
N GLU A 99 4.33 9.70 10.75
CA GLU A 99 3.30 10.65 11.22
C GLU A 99 1.90 10.01 11.19
N THR A 100 1.72 8.95 11.96
CA THR A 100 0.49 8.17 12.00
C THR A 100 0.44 7.29 13.25
N ASP A 101 -0.78 7.00 13.73
CA ASP A 101 -1.01 6.03 14.80
C ASP A 101 -0.87 4.59 14.30
N ARG A 102 -0.83 4.39 12.98
CA ARG A 102 -0.76 3.07 12.36
C ARG A 102 0.42 3.02 11.40
N PRO A 103 1.64 2.84 11.93
CA PRO A 103 2.84 2.81 11.09
C PRO A 103 2.88 1.58 10.19
N ILE A 104 3.70 1.66 9.15
CA ILE A 104 3.95 0.53 8.25
C ILE A 104 4.55 -0.63 9.04
N HIS A 105 3.95 -1.81 8.90
CA HIS A 105 4.47 -2.99 9.57
C HIS A 105 5.81 -3.42 8.95
N PRO A 106 6.80 -3.82 9.76
CA PRO A 106 8.13 -4.20 9.24
C PRO A 106 8.13 -5.30 8.18
N LEU A 107 7.13 -6.18 8.16
CA LEU A 107 7.04 -7.21 7.11
C LEU A 107 6.84 -6.61 5.72
N VAL A 108 6.23 -5.43 5.60
CA VAL A 108 6.03 -4.77 4.29
C VAL A 108 7.36 -4.45 3.63
N THR A 109 8.32 -3.98 4.41
CA THR A 109 9.65 -3.59 3.93
C THR A 109 10.67 -4.71 4.02
N ALA A 110 10.27 -5.89 4.46
CA ALA A 110 11.19 -7.00 4.75
C ALA A 110 12.30 -6.58 5.71
N GLY A 111 12.01 -5.68 6.64
CA GLY A 111 12.96 -5.14 7.61
C GLY A 111 13.94 -4.11 7.06
N LEU A 112 13.79 -3.72 5.79
CA LEU A 112 14.66 -2.70 5.18
C LEU A 112 14.29 -1.30 5.63
N SER A 113 15.23 -0.37 5.45
CA SER A 113 15.05 1.04 5.79
C SER A 113 14.37 1.84 4.69
N THR A 114 13.94 1.18 3.62
CA THR A 114 13.26 1.80 2.48
C THR A 114 11.88 1.19 2.29
N LEU A 115 10.99 1.95 1.67
CA LEU A 115 9.63 1.52 1.34
C LEU A 115 9.37 1.77 -0.14
N ALA A 116 8.89 0.75 -0.83
CA ALA A 116 8.43 0.86 -2.22
C ALA A 116 7.00 1.38 -2.20
N ILE A 117 6.73 2.45 -2.95
CA ILE A 117 5.45 3.15 -2.94
C ILE A 117 4.92 3.35 -4.36
N ARG A 118 3.60 3.21 -4.51
CA ARG A 118 2.90 3.47 -5.76
C ARG A 118 1.54 4.12 -5.45
N MET A 119 1.10 5.03 -6.32
CA MET A 119 -0.26 5.54 -6.28
C MET A 119 -1.04 4.92 -7.44
N PRO A 120 -1.92 3.95 -7.18
CA PRO A 120 -2.65 3.26 -8.25
C PRO A 120 -3.79 4.08 -8.81
N HIS A 121 -4.20 3.79 -10.05
CA HIS A 121 -5.43 4.30 -10.62
C HIS A 121 -6.66 3.60 -10.05
N GLY A 122 -7.82 4.24 -10.21
CA GLY A 122 -9.10 3.61 -10.03
C GLY A 122 -9.62 3.66 -8.61
N ARG A 123 -10.67 2.89 -8.37
CA ARG A 123 -11.43 2.95 -7.12
C ARG A 123 -10.70 2.39 -5.91
N VAL A 124 -9.58 1.72 -6.11
CA VAL A 124 -8.72 1.31 -4.99
C VAL A 124 -8.27 2.52 -4.17
N GLN A 125 -8.17 3.70 -4.78
CA GLN A 125 -7.87 4.94 -4.05
C GLN A 125 -8.93 5.28 -3.02
N GLU A 126 -10.20 4.98 -3.32
CA GLU A 126 -11.29 5.20 -2.36
C GLU A 126 -11.15 4.27 -1.16
N VAL A 127 -10.72 3.03 -1.39
CA VAL A 127 -10.45 2.07 -0.31
C VAL A 127 -9.32 2.58 0.58
N ILE A 128 -8.22 3.01 -0.02
CA ILE A 128 -7.04 3.50 0.69
C ILE A 128 -7.40 4.74 1.52
N THR A 129 -8.13 5.67 0.92
CA THR A 129 -8.56 6.90 1.60
C THR A 129 -9.48 6.60 2.78
N ALA A 130 -10.47 5.73 2.60
CA ALA A 130 -11.42 5.36 3.65
C ALA A 130 -10.73 4.57 4.77
N LEU A 131 -9.78 3.71 4.41
CA LEU A 131 -8.99 2.95 5.38
C LEU A 131 -8.04 3.88 6.16
N ASP A 132 -7.64 4.98 5.55
CA ASP A 132 -6.63 5.93 6.05
C ASP A 132 -5.29 5.25 6.36
N SER A 133 -4.93 4.31 5.51
CA SER A 133 -3.68 3.55 5.59
C SER A 133 -3.34 3.03 4.20
N PRO A 134 -2.06 2.94 3.84
CA PRO A 134 -1.68 2.28 2.60
C PRO A 134 -2.12 0.81 2.62
N VAL A 135 -2.36 0.26 1.43
CA VAL A 135 -2.54 -1.19 1.29
C VAL A 135 -1.26 -1.78 0.72
N ALA A 136 -0.83 -2.90 1.29
CA ALA A 136 0.36 -3.60 0.84
C ALA A 136 -0.03 -4.70 -0.13
N ALA A 137 0.71 -4.80 -1.24
CA ALA A 137 0.52 -5.86 -2.23
C ALA A 137 1.85 -6.15 -2.94
N PRO A 138 2.05 -7.35 -3.46
CA PRO A 138 3.27 -7.70 -4.21
C PRO A 138 3.53 -6.82 -5.43
#